data_0799d167a64ff4fd880991e55c38759e
#
_entry.id   0799d167a64ff4fd880991e55c38759e
#
_cell.length_a   1.000
_cell.length_b   1.000
_cell.length_c   1.000
_cell.angle_alpha   90.00
_cell.angle_beta   90.00
_cell.angle_gamma   90.00
#
_symmetry.space_group_name_H-M   'P 1'
#
loop_
_entity.id
_entity.type
_entity.pdbx_description
1 polymer ?
#
loop_
_entity_poly.entity_id
_entity_poly.type
_entity_poly.pdbx_seq_one_letter_code
_entity_poly.pdbx_strand_id
1 'polypeptide(L)'
;IYNIDDLEGVVDTNKNFREKEAHVAEQIISEEIGALKERLRYYTMRPVMVQLHDKMNFLRQKVLKKAFIKMPELTDHEKRIIDLMTQRLEHKFLREPMKAMNAVAGTSEEERYKKMMCDLFLLNETGEEFGDESKIDDWD
;
A
#
# COMPACT_ATOMS: atom_id res chain seq x y z
N ILE A 1 31.58 58.53 -14.03
CA ILE A 1 32.66 57.51 -13.97
C ILE A 1 32.20 56.47 -12.97
N TYR A 2 31.77 55.30 -13.45
CA TYR A 2 31.44 54.20 -12.57
C TYR A 2 32.75 53.60 -12.05
N ASN A 3 32.88 53.49 -10.75
CA ASN A 3 34.08 52.94 -10.12
C ASN A 3 34.04 51.41 -10.13
N ILE A 4 35.14 50.75 -10.36
CA ILE A 4 35.27 49.30 -10.37
C ILE A 4 34.83 48.70 -9.03
N ASP A 5 35.07 49.41 -7.93
CA ASP A 5 34.65 49.00 -6.57
C ASP A 5 33.12 48.93 -6.40
N ASP A 6 32.36 49.80 -7.10
CA ASP A 6 30.88 49.75 -7.10
C ASP A 6 30.37 48.51 -7.82
N LEU A 7 31.08 48.01 -8.84
CA LEU A 7 30.74 46.78 -9.57
C LEU A 7 31.05 45.54 -8.76
N GLU A 8 32.14 45.48 -8.01
CA GLU A 8 32.47 44.37 -7.11
C GLU A 8 31.41 44.23 -6.01
N GLY A 9 30.95 45.31 -5.40
CA GLY A 9 29.86 45.28 -4.41
C GLY A 9 28.54 44.74 -4.96
N VAL A 10 28.20 45.07 -6.21
CA VAL A 10 27.00 44.52 -6.88
C VAL A 10 27.15 43.05 -7.21
N VAL A 11 28.33 42.59 -7.64
CA VAL A 11 28.60 41.18 -7.92
C VAL A 11 28.51 40.34 -6.66
N ASP A 12 29.08 40.80 -5.54
CA ASP A 12 29.04 40.10 -4.27
C ASP A 12 27.61 40.03 -3.69
N THR A 13 26.83 41.10 -3.83
CA THR A 13 25.43 41.12 -3.42
C THR A 13 24.60 40.13 -4.24
N ASN A 14 24.79 40.11 -5.55
CA ASN A 14 24.11 39.15 -6.44
C ASN A 14 24.52 37.69 -6.17
N LYS A 15 25.81 37.46 -5.86
CA LYS A 15 26.30 36.12 -5.51
C LYS A 15 25.65 35.62 -4.22
N ASN A 16 25.62 36.46 -3.16
CA ASN A 16 24.98 36.14 -1.89
C ASN A 16 23.46 35.90 -2.05
N PHE A 17 22.81 36.66 -2.92
CA PHE A 17 21.39 36.49 -3.23
C PHE A 17 21.13 35.12 -3.92
N ARG A 18 21.94 34.80 -4.94
CA ARG A 18 21.85 33.49 -5.64
C ARG A 18 22.15 32.33 -4.74
N GLU A 19 23.10 32.45 -3.82
CA GLU A 19 23.40 31.38 -2.85
C GLU A 19 22.22 31.15 -1.90
N LYS A 20 21.54 32.19 -1.45
CA LYS A 20 20.32 32.09 -0.65
C LYS A 20 19.17 31.42 -1.42
N GLU A 21 18.96 31.84 -2.67
CA GLU A 21 17.93 31.27 -3.53
C GLU A 21 18.22 29.78 -3.84
N ALA A 22 19.50 29.42 -4.08
CA ALA A 22 19.90 28.03 -4.28
C ALA A 22 19.62 27.18 -3.04
N HIS A 23 19.91 27.69 -1.85
CA HIS A 23 19.65 26.99 -0.60
C HIS A 23 18.14 26.76 -0.34
N VAL A 24 17.31 27.78 -0.65
CA VAL A 24 15.84 27.61 -0.58
C VAL A 24 15.35 26.58 -1.60
N ALA A 25 15.87 26.60 -2.81
CA ALA A 25 15.53 25.60 -3.82
C ALA A 25 15.93 24.19 -3.41
N GLU A 26 17.12 24.00 -2.81
CA GLU A 26 17.56 22.72 -2.27
C GLU A 26 16.65 22.21 -1.15
N GLN A 27 16.17 23.07 -0.28
CA GLN A 27 15.20 22.71 0.76
C GLN A 27 13.88 22.22 0.15
N ILE A 28 13.32 22.96 -0.80
CA ILE A 28 12.07 22.58 -1.49
C ILE A 28 12.23 21.23 -2.19
N ILE A 29 13.35 21.04 -2.90
CA ILE A 29 13.65 19.75 -3.57
C ILE A 29 13.73 18.62 -2.56
N SER A 30 14.39 18.82 -1.42
CA SER A 30 14.51 17.80 -0.37
C SER A 30 13.15 17.42 0.23
N GLU A 31 12.29 18.40 0.47
CA GLU A 31 10.92 18.20 0.96
C GLU A 31 10.06 17.42 -0.05
N GLU A 32 10.11 17.80 -1.33
CA GLU A 32 9.38 17.13 -2.40
C GLU A 32 9.88 15.70 -2.64
N ILE A 33 11.18 15.46 -2.57
CA ILE A 33 11.76 14.10 -2.64
C ILE A 33 11.29 13.27 -1.44
N GLY A 34 11.22 13.85 -0.25
CA GLY A 34 10.67 13.19 0.93
C GLY A 34 9.21 12.78 0.73
N ALA A 35 8.36 13.70 0.29
CA ALA A 35 6.95 13.44 -0.01
C ALA A 35 6.76 12.40 -1.12
N LEU A 36 7.60 12.44 -2.16
CA LEU A 36 7.57 11.46 -3.24
C LEU A 36 7.96 10.05 -2.73
N LYS A 37 9.00 9.94 -1.92
CA LYS A 37 9.41 8.68 -1.29
C LYS A 37 8.27 8.08 -0.46
N GLU A 38 7.58 8.87 0.36
CA GLU A 38 6.44 8.41 1.16
C GLU A 38 5.28 7.90 0.28
N ARG A 39 5.00 8.56 -0.84
CA ARG A 39 4.00 8.10 -1.81
C ARG A 39 4.43 6.78 -2.48
N LEU A 40 5.68 6.67 -2.91
CA LEU A 40 6.22 5.47 -3.54
C LEU A 40 6.22 4.26 -2.60
N ARG A 41 6.49 4.45 -1.31
CA ARG A 41 6.40 3.39 -0.27
C ARG A 41 5.05 2.68 -0.30
N TYR A 42 3.97 3.44 -0.43
CA TYR A 42 2.63 2.86 -0.49
C TYR A 42 2.41 1.99 -1.74
N TYR A 43 3.02 2.36 -2.88
CA TYR A 43 2.82 1.65 -4.14
C TYR A 43 3.55 0.31 -4.21
N THR A 44 4.67 0.13 -3.53
CA THR A 44 5.48 -1.09 -3.59
C THR A 44 4.80 -2.27 -2.90
N MET A 45 4.12 -2.04 -1.77
CA MET A 45 3.40 -3.07 -1.02
C MET A 45 1.96 -3.28 -1.47
N ARG A 46 1.39 -2.30 -2.17
CA ARG A 46 -0.02 -2.33 -2.59
C ARG A 46 -0.42 -3.58 -3.38
N PRO A 47 0.34 -4.08 -4.35
CA PRO A 47 -0.04 -5.28 -5.10
C PRO A 47 -0.27 -6.50 -4.20
N VAL A 48 0.62 -6.75 -3.24
CA VAL A 48 0.50 -7.86 -2.29
C VAL A 48 -0.70 -7.67 -1.37
N MET A 49 -0.94 -6.44 -0.90
CA MET A 49 -2.09 -6.11 -0.05
C MET A 49 -3.42 -6.30 -0.78
N VAL A 50 -3.50 -5.90 -2.06
CA VAL A 50 -4.69 -6.09 -2.90
C VAL A 50 -4.94 -7.57 -3.12
N GLN A 51 -3.93 -8.35 -3.52
CA GLN A 51 -4.06 -9.78 -3.70
C GLN A 51 -4.53 -10.51 -2.43
N LEU A 52 -3.97 -10.13 -1.27
CA LEU A 52 -4.40 -10.71 0.01
C LEU A 52 -5.87 -10.44 0.28
N HIS A 53 -6.31 -9.20 0.09
CA HIS A 53 -7.70 -8.82 0.27
C HIS A 53 -8.62 -9.55 -0.72
N ASP A 54 -8.27 -9.61 -1.99
CA ASP A 54 -9.07 -10.24 -3.03
C ASP A 54 -9.19 -11.76 -2.78
N LYS A 55 -8.09 -12.41 -2.38
CA LYS A 55 -8.10 -13.82 -1.99
C LYS A 55 -9.01 -14.10 -0.81
N MET A 56 -8.93 -13.30 0.25
CA MET A 56 -9.78 -13.46 1.43
C MET A 56 -11.25 -13.23 1.10
N ASN A 57 -11.57 -12.19 0.32
CA ASN A 57 -12.93 -11.93 -0.15
C ASN A 57 -13.46 -13.08 -1.02
N PHE A 58 -12.65 -13.60 -1.93
CA PHE A 58 -13.00 -14.74 -2.76
C PHE A 58 -13.34 -15.99 -1.90
N LEU A 59 -12.48 -16.34 -0.95
CA LEU A 59 -12.71 -17.44 -0.03
C LEU A 59 -14.00 -17.25 0.79
N ARG A 60 -14.21 -16.04 1.31
CA ARG A 60 -15.42 -15.68 2.05
C ARG A 60 -16.68 -15.89 1.20
N GLN A 61 -16.68 -15.37 -0.03
CA GLN A 61 -17.83 -15.53 -0.95
C GLN A 61 -18.09 -17.00 -1.29
N LYS A 62 -17.04 -17.79 -1.51
CA LYS A 62 -17.16 -19.23 -1.78
C LYS A 62 -17.81 -19.98 -0.59
N VAL A 63 -17.37 -19.68 0.64
CA VAL A 63 -17.94 -20.26 1.87
C VAL A 63 -19.40 -19.83 2.06
N LEU A 64 -19.72 -18.55 1.89
CA LEU A 64 -21.08 -18.04 2.01
C LEU A 64 -22.02 -18.69 1.00
N LYS A 65 -21.59 -18.85 -0.25
CA LYS A 65 -22.39 -19.52 -1.28
C LYS A 65 -22.72 -20.95 -0.89
N LYS A 66 -21.74 -21.73 -0.40
CA LYS A 66 -21.96 -23.10 0.10
C LYS A 66 -22.91 -23.12 1.31
N ALA A 67 -22.73 -22.19 2.24
CA ALA A 67 -23.57 -22.07 3.44
C ALA A 67 -25.05 -21.75 3.10
N PHE A 68 -25.28 -20.82 2.20
CA PHE A 68 -26.65 -20.44 1.78
C PHE A 68 -27.39 -21.54 1.02
N ILE A 69 -26.66 -22.40 0.30
CA ILE A 69 -27.26 -23.60 -0.30
C ILE A 69 -27.73 -24.59 0.78
N LYS A 70 -26.99 -24.71 1.88
CA LYS A 70 -27.36 -25.60 3.01
C LYS A 70 -28.46 -25.03 3.91
N MET A 71 -28.75 -23.71 3.78
CA MET A 71 -29.75 -23.00 4.57
C MET A 71 -30.76 -22.29 3.64
N PRO A 72 -31.60 -23.03 2.90
CA PRO A 72 -32.53 -22.45 1.91
C PRO A 72 -33.65 -21.61 2.54
N GLU A 73 -33.96 -21.80 3.84
CA GLU A 73 -34.96 -21.08 4.60
C GLU A 73 -34.58 -19.65 5.00
N LEU A 74 -33.30 -19.28 4.85
CA LEU A 74 -32.85 -17.92 5.16
C LEU A 74 -33.48 -16.89 4.23
N THR A 75 -34.03 -15.85 4.84
CA THR A 75 -34.52 -14.68 4.12
C THR A 75 -33.36 -13.88 3.53
N ASP A 76 -33.64 -13.05 2.52
CA ASP A 76 -32.62 -12.17 1.93
C ASP A 76 -32.07 -11.15 2.93
N HIS A 77 -32.85 -10.79 3.94
CA HIS A 77 -32.40 -9.92 5.03
C HIS A 77 -31.34 -10.62 5.90
N GLU A 78 -31.60 -11.86 6.30
CA GLU A 78 -30.66 -12.67 7.11
C GLU A 78 -29.38 -12.98 6.35
N LYS A 79 -29.47 -13.33 5.05
CA LYS A 79 -28.30 -13.50 4.18
C LYS A 79 -27.45 -12.24 4.13
N ARG A 80 -28.06 -11.07 4.05
CA ARG A 80 -27.38 -9.78 4.05
C ARG A 80 -26.66 -9.50 5.38
N ILE A 81 -27.30 -9.85 6.51
CA ILE A 81 -26.66 -9.72 7.83
C ILE A 81 -25.41 -10.61 7.93
N ILE A 82 -25.51 -11.86 7.50
CA ILE A 82 -24.39 -12.81 7.51
C ILE A 82 -23.25 -12.31 6.61
N ASP A 83 -23.57 -11.81 5.41
CA ASP A 83 -22.57 -11.25 4.49
C ASP A 83 -21.84 -10.05 5.12
N LEU A 84 -22.56 -9.09 5.68
CA LEU A 84 -21.98 -7.93 6.37
C LEU A 84 -21.15 -8.34 7.60
N MET A 85 -21.60 -9.32 8.36
CA MET A 85 -20.87 -9.81 9.53
C MET A 85 -19.52 -10.43 9.14
N THR A 86 -19.53 -11.29 8.12
CA THR A 86 -18.31 -11.93 7.61
C THR A 86 -17.36 -10.94 6.96
N GLN A 87 -17.87 -9.94 6.23
CA GLN A 87 -17.07 -8.85 5.69
C GLN A 87 -16.39 -8.02 6.79
N ARG A 88 -17.11 -7.71 7.87
CA ARG A 88 -16.52 -7.00 9.02
C ARG A 88 -15.45 -7.83 9.72
N LEU A 89 -15.64 -9.14 9.80
CA LEU A 89 -14.65 -10.07 10.37
C LEU A 89 -13.38 -10.08 9.52
N GLU A 90 -13.52 -10.21 8.20
CA GLU A 90 -12.42 -10.14 7.23
C GLU A 90 -11.61 -8.85 7.39
N HIS A 91 -12.28 -7.68 7.40
CA HIS A 91 -11.63 -6.39 7.57
C HIS A 91 -10.88 -6.28 8.91
N LYS A 92 -11.47 -6.80 10.00
CA LYS A 92 -10.80 -6.80 11.31
C LYS A 92 -9.59 -7.71 11.34
N PHE A 93 -9.67 -8.87 10.69
CA PHE A 93 -8.57 -9.83 10.60
C PHE A 93 -7.40 -9.29 9.78
N LEU A 94 -7.68 -8.68 8.63
CA LEU A 94 -6.66 -8.13 7.73
C LEU A 94 -6.02 -6.82 8.25
N ARG A 95 -6.66 -6.14 9.17
CA ARG A 95 -6.22 -4.82 9.64
C ARG A 95 -4.78 -4.79 10.15
N GLU A 96 -4.41 -5.73 11.01
CA GLU A 96 -3.07 -5.73 11.63
C GLU A 96 -1.98 -6.19 10.64
N PRO A 97 -2.17 -7.24 9.82
CA PRO A 97 -1.26 -7.54 8.72
C PRO A 97 -1.03 -6.37 7.76
N MET A 98 -2.11 -5.68 7.35
CA MET A 98 -2.02 -4.51 6.47
C MET A 98 -1.22 -3.36 7.09
N LYS A 99 -1.40 -3.09 8.39
CA LYS A 99 -0.61 -2.09 9.12
C LYS A 99 0.87 -2.47 9.18
N ALA A 100 1.17 -3.74 9.48
CA ALA A 100 2.54 -4.23 9.55
C ALA A 100 3.25 -4.08 8.20
N MET A 101 2.58 -4.44 7.10
CA MET A 101 3.11 -4.25 5.75
C MET A 101 3.35 -2.78 5.42
N ASN A 102 2.41 -1.90 5.75
CA ASN A 102 2.58 -0.46 5.54
C ASN A 102 3.74 0.13 6.36
N ALA A 103 3.96 -0.37 7.58
CA ALA A 103 5.03 0.12 8.44
C ALA A 103 6.43 -0.21 7.90
N VAL A 104 6.59 -1.34 7.20
CA VAL A 104 7.88 -1.75 6.63
C VAL A 104 8.08 -1.31 5.18
N ALA A 105 7.04 -0.78 4.53
CA ALA A 105 7.12 -0.29 3.16
C ALA A 105 8.22 0.77 3.00
N GLY A 106 9.09 0.62 2.00
CA GLY A 106 10.26 1.47 1.74
C GLY A 106 11.40 1.34 2.74
N THR A 107 11.39 0.34 3.61
CA THR A 107 12.51 -0.01 4.49
C THR A 107 13.30 -1.19 3.91
N SER A 108 14.46 -1.50 4.51
CA SER A 108 15.26 -2.69 4.14
C SER A 108 14.53 -4.02 4.40
N GLU A 109 13.48 -4.02 5.22
CA GLU A 109 12.69 -5.20 5.56
C GLU A 109 11.53 -5.46 4.57
N GLU A 110 11.26 -4.54 3.65
CA GLU A 110 10.12 -4.60 2.73
C GLU A 110 10.06 -5.91 1.95
N GLU A 111 11.14 -6.28 1.26
CA GLU A 111 11.19 -7.49 0.43
C GLU A 111 11.03 -8.77 1.25
N ARG A 112 11.57 -8.78 2.47
CA ARG A 112 11.42 -9.91 3.39
C ARG A 112 9.96 -10.10 3.82
N TYR A 113 9.27 -9.00 4.20
CA TYR A 113 7.86 -9.05 4.59
C TYR A 113 6.95 -9.40 3.41
N LYS A 114 7.24 -8.86 2.23
CA LYS A 114 6.53 -9.16 0.99
C LYS A 114 6.60 -10.64 0.66
N LYS A 115 7.81 -11.21 0.64
CA LYS A 115 8.02 -12.64 0.42
C LYS A 115 7.31 -13.48 1.47
N MET A 116 7.44 -13.14 2.75
CA MET A 116 6.76 -13.86 3.84
C MET A 116 5.24 -13.85 3.66
N MET A 117 4.63 -12.73 3.28
CA MET A 117 3.20 -12.65 3.02
C MET A 117 2.78 -13.48 1.80
N CYS A 118 3.58 -13.45 0.72
CA CYS A 118 3.34 -14.29 -0.44
C CYS A 118 3.40 -15.78 -0.08
N ASP A 119 4.39 -16.20 0.68
CA ASP A 119 4.56 -17.59 1.10
C ASP A 119 3.43 -18.06 2.05
N LEU A 120 3.10 -17.25 3.08
CA LEU A 120 2.07 -17.59 4.08
C LEU A 120 0.67 -17.67 3.50
N PHE A 121 0.34 -16.78 2.58
CA PHE A 121 -0.99 -16.69 1.99
C PHE A 121 -1.06 -17.27 0.57
N LEU A 122 0.02 -17.87 0.07
CA LEU A 122 0.11 -18.41 -1.28
C LEU A 122 -0.33 -17.37 -2.33
N LEU A 123 0.29 -16.18 -2.27
CA LEU A 123 0.07 -15.09 -3.21
C LEU A 123 1.12 -15.15 -4.32
N ASN A 124 0.81 -14.59 -5.49
CA ASN A 124 1.77 -14.50 -6.59
C ASN A 124 2.61 -13.22 -6.44
N GLU A 125 3.94 -13.32 -6.58
CA GLU A 125 4.84 -12.16 -6.56
C GLU A 125 4.58 -11.19 -7.73
N THR A 126 4.04 -11.68 -8.84
CA THR A 126 3.81 -10.95 -10.09
C THR A 126 2.44 -10.28 -10.21
N GLY A 127 1.52 -10.52 -9.26
CA GLY A 127 0.18 -9.91 -9.32
C GLY A 127 -0.79 -10.54 -10.31
N GLU A 128 -0.46 -11.71 -10.88
CA GLU A 128 -1.34 -12.45 -11.78
C GLU A 128 -2.44 -13.18 -11.00
N GLU A 129 -3.60 -13.39 -11.64
CA GLU A 129 -4.79 -14.01 -11.06
C GLU A 129 -4.49 -15.40 -10.45
N PHE A 130 -5.22 -15.73 -9.38
CA PHE A 130 -5.11 -16.98 -8.63
C PHE A 130 -5.18 -18.20 -9.53
N GLY A 131 -4.04 -18.87 -9.74
CA GLY A 131 -3.99 -20.15 -10.44
C GLY A 131 -4.49 -21.29 -9.55
N ASP A 132 -5.21 -22.20 -10.16
CA ASP A 132 -5.64 -23.53 -9.72
C ASP A 132 -6.16 -23.67 -8.28
N GLU A 133 -7.47 -23.49 -8.14
CA GLU A 133 -8.26 -23.56 -6.92
C GLU A 133 -8.52 -24.99 -6.41
N SER A 134 -8.04 -26.03 -7.08
CA SER A 134 -8.40 -27.44 -6.79
C SER A 134 -7.89 -27.96 -5.44
N LYS A 135 -7.00 -27.21 -4.78
CA LYS A 135 -6.37 -27.60 -3.51
C LYS A 135 -7.05 -27.04 -2.24
N ILE A 136 -8.10 -26.23 -2.37
CA ILE A 136 -8.78 -25.55 -1.23
C ILE A 136 -10.11 -26.23 -0.86
N ASP A 137 -10.47 -27.34 -1.51
CA ASP A 137 -11.81 -27.92 -1.39
C ASP A 137 -12.01 -28.91 -0.22
N ASP A 138 -11.01 -29.17 0.62
CA ASP A 138 -11.13 -30.12 1.73
C ASP A 138 -11.55 -29.46 3.05
N TRP A 139 -12.81 -29.03 3.12
CA TRP A 139 -13.55 -28.85 4.37
C TRP A 139 -14.91 -29.58 4.22
N ASP A 140 -14.87 -30.90 4.43
CA ASP A 140 -16.07 -31.70 4.71
C ASP A 140 -16.59 -31.50 6.13
#